data_b2ed8ae1335cd279b13e73d3f93ef790
#
_entry.id   b2ed8ae1335cd279b13e73d3f93ef790
#
_cell.length_a   1.000
_cell.length_b   1.000
_cell.length_c   1.000
_cell.angle_alpha   90.00
_cell.angle_beta   90.00
_cell.angle_gamma   90.00
#
_symmetry.space_group_name_H-M   'P 1'
#
loop_
_entity.id
_entity.type
_entity.pdbx_description
1 polymer ?
#
loop_
_entity_poly.entity_id
_entity_poly.type
_entity_poly.pdbx_seq_one_letter_code
_entity_poly.pdbx_strand_id
1 'polypeptide(L)'
;MNKIKCFFKLIRCSNLLMIALMTFLVYYCLMFPMFKTGIVGAVPSSPAFILLVISLLFIVAGGYVINDYFDVEIDKINKPDKLIVSRVFSENVTKFFYITLTFLGLLSGLLSSIMISDSKFYLLFAILFLLVCMLYSYSAYYKKKLIVGNLIVSVSVAFAVFLPWLFEILYLSNNTLILYAVGDTLMLTLPYVLIYTIFAFFMT
;
A
#
# COMPACT_ATOMS: atom_id res chain seq x y z
N MET A 1 29.05 8.11 6.46
CA MET A 1 27.67 7.74 6.83
C MET A 1 27.37 6.35 6.29
N ASN A 2 26.84 5.43 7.09
CA ASN A 2 26.58 4.05 6.62
C ASN A 2 25.45 4.07 5.58
N LYS A 3 25.74 3.68 4.32
CA LYS A 3 24.78 3.69 3.21
C LYS A 3 23.52 2.86 3.49
N ILE A 4 23.67 1.74 4.21
CA ILE A 4 22.55 0.87 4.58
C ILE A 4 21.56 1.63 5.50
N LYS A 5 22.07 2.30 6.55
CA LYS A 5 21.21 3.11 7.43
C LYS A 5 20.52 4.24 6.68
N CYS A 6 21.21 4.85 5.72
CA CYS A 6 20.63 5.91 4.90
C CYS A 6 19.53 5.39 3.96
N PHE A 7 19.69 4.19 3.41
CA PHE A 7 18.64 3.55 2.61
C PHE A 7 17.38 3.27 3.45
N PHE A 8 17.51 2.66 4.63
CA PHE A 8 16.37 2.42 5.54
C PHE A 8 15.69 3.72 5.98
N LYS A 9 16.44 4.81 6.12
CA LYS A 9 15.88 6.13 6.41
C LYS A 9 15.14 6.70 5.19
N LEU A 10 15.68 6.53 3.99
CA LEU A 10 15.09 7.00 2.73
C LEU A 10 13.71 6.35 2.49
N ILE A 11 13.60 5.04 2.69
CA ILE A 11 12.33 4.31 2.55
C ILE A 11 11.39 4.46 3.75
N ARG A 12 11.81 5.20 4.80
CA ARG A 12 11.04 5.40 6.05
C ARG A 12 10.59 4.09 6.67
N CYS A 13 11.53 3.18 6.95
CA CYS A 13 11.27 1.81 7.40
C CYS A 13 10.30 1.72 8.59
N SER A 14 10.33 2.65 9.55
CA SER A 14 9.37 2.71 10.66
C SER A 14 7.93 2.86 10.19
N ASN A 15 7.68 3.70 9.17
CA ASN A 15 6.34 3.90 8.62
C ASN A 15 5.88 2.64 7.86
N LEU A 16 6.79 1.99 7.13
CA LEU A 16 6.50 0.73 6.44
C LEU A 16 6.11 -0.38 7.43
N LEU A 17 6.81 -0.48 8.57
CA LEU A 17 6.45 -1.42 9.63
C LEU A 17 5.07 -1.14 10.21
N MET A 18 4.70 0.12 10.41
CA MET A 18 3.36 0.50 10.88
C MET A 18 2.29 0.11 9.85
N ILE A 19 2.52 0.35 8.56
CA ILE A 19 1.59 -0.04 7.49
C ILE A 19 1.44 -1.56 7.46
N ALA A 20 2.54 -2.32 7.52
CA ALA A 20 2.49 -3.78 7.57
C ALA A 20 1.67 -4.26 8.77
N LEU A 21 1.98 -3.75 9.97
CA LEU A 21 1.28 -4.12 11.20
C LEU A 21 -0.22 -3.83 11.09
N MET A 22 -0.61 -2.64 10.63
CA MET A 22 -2.03 -2.26 10.47
C MET A 22 -2.74 -3.18 9.47
N THR A 23 -2.11 -3.47 8.33
CA THR A 23 -2.68 -4.35 7.30
C THR A 23 -2.86 -5.77 7.84
N PHE A 24 -1.87 -6.30 8.59
CA PHE A 24 -1.97 -7.61 9.24
C PHE A 24 -3.03 -7.65 10.34
N LEU A 25 -3.12 -6.61 11.17
CA LEU A 25 -4.14 -6.53 12.25
C LEU A 25 -5.55 -6.48 11.66
N VAL A 26 -5.79 -5.66 10.65
CA VAL A 26 -7.10 -5.59 9.98
C VAL A 26 -7.48 -6.95 9.40
N TYR A 27 -6.53 -7.61 8.72
CA TYR A 27 -6.82 -8.89 8.10
C TYR A 27 -6.97 -10.02 9.13
N TYR A 28 -5.96 -10.27 9.96
CA TYR A 28 -5.95 -11.46 10.84
C TYR A 28 -6.73 -11.29 12.14
N CYS A 29 -6.88 -10.08 12.66
CA CYS A 29 -7.61 -9.85 13.92
C CYS A 29 -9.06 -9.44 13.71
N LEU A 30 -9.39 -8.79 12.59
CA LEU A 30 -10.76 -8.36 12.31
C LEU A 30 -11.43 -9.28 11.29
N MET A 31 -10.85 -9.45 10.09
CA MET A 31 -11.53 -10.14 9.00
C MET A 31 -11.44 -11.66 9.12
N PHE A 32 -10.26 -12.21 9.21
CA PHE A 32 -10.04 -13.67 9.22
C PHE A 32 -10.91 -14.43 10.25
N PRO A 33 -11.05 -13.99 11.51
CA PRO A 33 -11.90 -14.69 12.48
C PRO A 33 -13.38 -14.70 12.09
N MET A 34 -13.86 -13.65 11.43
CA MET A 34 -15.26 -13.55 10.99
C MET A 34 -15.54 -14.45 9.78
N PHE A 35 -14.55 -14.62 8.88
CA PHE A 35 -14.68 -15.50 7.71
C PHE A 35 -14.33 -16.96 7.99
N LYS A 36 -13.75 -17.29 9.15
CA LYS A 36 -13.45 -18.66 9.56
C LYS A 36 -14.71 -19.41 9.99
N THR A 37 -15.65 -19.52 9.07
CA THR A 37 -16.98 -20.15 9.31
C THR A 37 -16.97 -21.68 9.15
N GLY A 38 -15.82 -22.30 8.87
CA GLY A 38 -15.72 -23.73 8.52
C GLY A 38 -16.01 -24.02 7.05
N ILE A 39 -16.38 -23.03 6.25
CA ILE A 39 -16.58 -23.19 4.81
C ILE A 39 -15.21 -23.25 4.11
N VAL A 40 -14.93 -24.36 3.45
CA VAL A 40 -13.70 -24.54 2.70
C VAL A 40 -13.64 -23.53 1.56
N GLY A 41 -12.53 -22.78 1.47
CA GLY A 41 -12.33 -21.77 0.43
C GLY A 41 -12.96 -20.40 0.72
N ALA A 42 -13.50 -20.17 1.94
CA ALA A 42 -14.00 -18.85 2.33
C ALA A 42 -12.89 -17.82 2.61
N VAL A 43 -11.64 -18.26 2.69
CA VAL A 43 -10.49 -17.40 2.96
C VAL A 43 -9.41 -17.63 1.88
N PRO A 44 -8.83 -16.56 1.30
CA PRO A 44 -7.76 -16.70 0.33
C PRO A 44 -6.49 -17.29 0.95
N SER A 45 -5.62 -17.80 0.10
CA SER A 45 -4.35 -18.38 0.56
C SER A 45 -3.46 -17.33 1.25
N SER A 46 -2.86 -17.71 2.38
CA SER A 46 -1.92 -16.84 3.09
C SER A 46 -0.79 -16.28 2.21
N PRO A 47 -0.19 -17.05 1.26
CA PRO A 47 0.79 -16.52 0.32
C PRO A 47 0.27 -15.37 -0.55
N ALA A 48 -0.98 -15.41 -1.02
CA ALA A 48 -1.56 -14.34 -1.82
C ALA A 48 -1.67 -13.04 -1.01
N PHE A 49 -2.11 -13.14 0.24
CA PHE A 49 -2.18 -11.98 1.14
C PHE A 49 -0.79 -11.42 1.48
N ILE A 50 0.20 -12.28 1.74
CA ILE A 50 1.58 -11.86 1.99
C ILE A 50 2.15 -11.11 0.79
N LEU A 51 1.91 -11.60 -0.44
CA LEU A 51 2.32 -10.91 -1.67
C LEU A 51 1.63 -9.54 -1.82
N LEU A 52 0.37 -9.41 -1.42
CA LEU A 52 -0.33 -8.13 -1.39
C LEU A 52 0.35 -7.15 -0.43
N VAL A 53 0.67 -7.58 0.80
CA VAL A 53 1.36 -6.74 1.78
C VAL A 53 2.75 -6.32 1.27
N ILE A 54 3.52 -7.24 0.70
CA ILE A 54 4.82 -6.96 0.08
C ILE A 54 4.67 -5.94 -1.04
N SER A 55 3.66 -6.08 -1.90
CA SER A 55 3.34 -5.13 -2.96
C SER A 55 3.10 -3.74 -2.40
N LEU A 56 2.22 -3.62 -1.40
CA LEU A 56 1.90 -2.35 -0.76
C LEU A 56 3.16 -1.69 -0.16
N LEU A 57 3.98 -2.45 0.56
CA LEU A 57 5.20 -1.95 1.17
C LEU A 57 6.22 -1.43 0.13
N PHE A 58 6.42 -2.15 -0.96
CA PHE A 58 7.32 -1.72 -2.02
C PHE A 58 6.79 -0.49 -2.77
N ILE A 59 5.49 -0.41 -3.05
CA ILE A 59 4.87 0.76 -3.68
C ILE A 59 5.02 1.99 -2.80
N VAL A 60 4.73 1.88 -1.50
CA VAL A 60 4.85 3.00 -0.55
C VAL A 60 6.31 3.40 -0.34
N ALA A 61 7.23 2.43 -0.25
CA ALA A 61 8.67 2.71 -0.20
C ALA A 61 9.14 3.48 -1.43
N GLY A 62 8.72 3.08 -2.64
CA GLY A 62 8.94 3.83 -3.87
C GLY A 62 8.37 5.25 -3.81
N GLY A 63 7.17 5.39 -3.25
CA GLY A 63 6.54 6.70 -3.02
C GLY A 63 7.39 7.63 -2.13
N TYR A 64 7.99 7.11 -1.05
CA TYR A 64 8.91 7.91 -0.22
C TYR A 64 10.18 8.30 -0.97
N VAL A 65 10.75 7.36 -1.73
CA VAL A 65 11.98 7.62 -2.52
C VAL A 65 11.76 8.69 -3.57
N ILE A 66 10.64 8.62 -4.32
CA ILE A 66 10.35 9.61 -5.36
C ILE A 66 9.99 10.97 -4.76
N ASN A 67 9.36 10.98 -3.58
CA ASN A 67 9.08 12.21 -2.86
C ASN A 67 10.38 12.94 -2.45
N ASP A 68 11.33 12.23 -1.83
CA ASP A 68 12.62 12.79 -1.44
C ASP A 68 13.46 13.20 -2.66
N TYR A 69 13.29 12.52 -3.81
CA TYR A 69 13.91 12.92 -5.08
C TYR A 69 13.44 14.29 -5.57
N PHE A 70 12.12 14.54 -5.57
CA PHE A 70 11.57 15.85 -5.98
C PHE A 70 11.79 16.96 -4.95
N ASP A 71 12.15 16.61 -3.69
CA ASP A 71 12.41 17.56 -2.61
C ASP A 71 13.85 18.05 -2.53
N VAL A 72 14.76 17.50 -3.30
CA VAL A 72 16.21 17.77 -3.18
C VAL A 72 16.52 19.27 -3.10
N GLU A 73 15.97 20.09 -4.00
CA GLU A 73 16.25 21.53 -4.04
C GLU A 73 15.70 22.27 -2.79
N ILE A 74 14.53 21.87 -2.33
CA ILE A 74 13.90 22.45 -1.14
C ILE A 74 14.64 22.00 0.13
N ASP A 75 15.02 20.73 0.19
CA ASP A 75 15.71 20.16 1.36
C ASP A 75 17.16 20.62 1.46
N LYS A 76 17.83 20.98 0.37
CA LYS A 76 19.16 21.65 0.40
C LYS A 76 19.12 22.94 1.20
N ILE A 77 18.02 23.69 1.15
CA ILE A 77 17.85 24.97 1.85
C ILE A 77 17.35 24.72 3.27
N ASN A 78 16.31 23.90 3.43
CA ASN A 78 15.59 23.81 4.72
C ASN A 78 16.22 22.82 5.70
N LYS A 79 16.87 21.74 5.20
CA LYS A 79 17.37 20.63 6.02
C LYS A 79 18.69 20.05 5.48
N PRO A 80 19.75 20.86 5.27
CA PRO A 80 20.99 20.42 4.63
C PRO A 80 21.65 19.23 5.34
N ASP A 81 21.57 19.16 6.67
CA ASP A 81 22.16 18.08 7.46
C ASP A 81 21.43 16.75 7.36
N LYS A 82 20.16 16.77 7.02
CA LYS A 82 19.30 15.57 6.88
C LYS A 82 19.19 15.07 5.44
N LEU A 83 19.79 15.76 4.48
CA LEU A 83 19.75 15.43 3.06
C LEU A 83 20.40 14.08 2.79
N ILE A 84 19.65 13.16 2.18
CA ILE A 84 20.13 11.83 1.77
C ILE A 84 20.40 11.80 0.27
N VAL A 85 19.43 12.26 -0.51
CA VAL A 85 19.53 12.40 -1.96
C VAL A 85 20.51 13.52 -2.29
N SER A 86 21.36 13.36 -3.27
CA SER A 86 22.50 14.19 -3.66
C SER A 86 23.70 14.15 -2.70
N ARG A 87 23.53 13.83 -1.40
CA ARG A 87 24.64 13.76 -0.44
C ARG A 87 25.20 12.34 -0.28
N VAL A 88 24.32 11.33 -0.19
CA VAL A 88 24.67 9.91 0.01
C VAL A 88 24.45 9.10 -1.24
N PHE A 89 23.30 9.30 -1.87
CA PHE A 89 22.91 8.67 -3.12
C PHE A 89 22.75 9.74 -4.19
N SER A 90 23.35 9.52 -5.36
CA SER A 90 23.12 10.40 -6.51
C SER A 90 21.67 10.35 -6.96
N GLU A 91 21.22 11.37 -7.68
CA GLU A 91 19.85 11.42 -8.22
C GLU A 91 19.53 10.22 -9.12
N ASN A 92 20.51 9.76 -9.92
CA ASN A 92 20.35 8.60 -10.78
C ASN A 92 20.15 7.30 -9.97
N VAL A 93 20.91 7.13 -8.88
CA VAL A 93 20.76 5.98 -7.96
C VAL A 93 19.39 6.04 -7.27
N THR A 94 18.94 7.22 -6.89
CA THR A 94 17.62 7.41 -6.26
C THR A 94 16.48 7.08 -7.24
N LYS A 95 16.57 7.52 -8.50
CA LYS A 95 15.64 7.11 -9.57
C LYS A 95 15.64 5.60 -9.77
N PHE A 96 16.82 4.98 -9.79
CA PHE A 96 16.92 3.53 -9.90
C PHE A 96 16.23 2.80 -8.74
N PHE A 97 16.41 3.26 -7.50
CA PHE A 97 15.69 2.72 -6.34
C PHE A 97 14.17 2.84 -6.49
N TYR A 98 13.68 4.02 -6.92
CA TYR A 98 12.24 4.22 -7.18
C TYR A 98 11.70 3.22 -8.20
N ILE A 99 12.36 3.10 -9.35
CA ILE A 99 11.93 2.20 -10.43
C ILE A 99 11.94 0.74 -9.94
N THR A 100 13.00 0.32 -9.27
CA THR A 100 13.15 -1.05 -8.77
C THR A 100 12.08 -1.38 -7.73
N LEU A 101 11.87 -0.52 -6.73
CA LEU A 101 10.85 -0.72 -5.69
C LEU A 101 9.45 -0.76 -6.30
N THR A 102 9.12 0.17 -7.18
CA THR A 102 7.81 0.21 -7.85
C THR A 102 7.58 -1.01 -8.72
N PHE A 103 8.59 -1.45 -9.47
CA PHE A 103 8.52 -2.66 -10.28
C PHE A 103 8.30 -3.92 -9.42
N LEU A 104 9.07 -4.09 -8.34
CA LEU A 104 8.90 -5.21 -7.41
C LEU A 104 7.53 -5.18 -6.72
N GLY A 105 7.04 -3.98 -6.40
CA GLY A 105 5.71 -3.78 -5.86
C GLY A 105 4.61 -4.21 -6.83
N LEU A 106 4.67 -3.75 -8.08
CA LEU A 106 3.69 -4.12 -9.10
C LEU A 106 3.80 -5.62 -9.47
N LEU A 107 4.99 -6.18 -9.52
CA LEU A 107 5.19 -7.61 -9.80
C LEU A 107 4.58 -8.48 -8.69
N SER A 108 4.85 -8.20 -7.41
CA SER A 108 4.25 -8.93 -6.30
C SER A 108 2.74 -8.72 -6.22
N GLY A 109 2.25 -7.53 -6.56
CA GLY A 109 0.82 -7.25 -6.67
C GLY A 109 0.14 -8.01 -7.80
N LEU A 110 0.79 -8.14 -8.95
CA LEU A 110 0.29 -8.94 -10.07
C LEU A 110 0.21 -10.43 -9.68
N LEU A 111 1.25 -10.97 -9.04
CA LEU A 111 1.26 -12.35 -8.57
C LEU A 111 0.15 -12.60 -7.54
N SER A 112 -0.02 -11.70 -6.57
CA SER A 112 -1.14 -11.76 -5.63
C SER A 112 -2.48 -11.73 -6.35
N SER A 113 -2.65 -10.87 -7.34
CA SER A 113 -3.88 -10.72 -8.12
C SER A 113 -4.25 -11.98 -8.90
N ILE A 114 -3.27 -12.62 -9.54
CA ILE A 114 -3.46 -13.89 -10.26
C ILE A 114 -3.83 -15.01 -9.29
N MET A 115 -3.21 -15.05 -8.11
CA MET A 115 -3.50 -16.09 -7.10
C MET A 115 -4.91 -16.03 -6.53
N ILE A 116 -5.56 -14.86 -6.54
CA ILE A 116 -6.93 -14.72 -6.02
C ILE A 116 -7.99 -14.82 -7.10
N SER A 117 -7.66 -14.57 -8.37
CA SER A 117 -8.64 -14.57 -9.45
C SER A 117 -8.00 -14.75 -10.82
N ASP A 118 -8.39 -15.81 -11.51
CA ASP A 118 -7.95 -16.05 -12.89
C ASP A 118 -8.58 -15.09 -13.90
N SER A 119 -9.83 -14.69 -13.67
CA SER A 119 -10.59 -13.89 -14.64
C SER A 119 -10.64 -12.40 -14.31
N LYS A 120 -10.49 -12.02 -13.04
CA LYS A 120 -10.64 -10.63 -12.57
C LYS A 120 -9.34 -10.07 -11.94
N PHE A 121 -8.21 -10.74 -12.16
CA PHE A 121 -6.90 -10.32 -11.58
C PHE A 121 -6.56 -8.86 -11.91
N TYR A 122 -6.99 -8.38 -13.08
CA TYR A 122 -6.75 -7.00 -13.51
C TYR A 122 -7.35 -5.95 -12.57
N LEU A 123 -8.41 -6.26 -11.82
CA LEU A 123 -9.04 -5.30 -10.91
C LEU A 123 -8.12 -4.92 -9.75
N LEU A 124 -7.59 -5.91 -9.02
CA LEU A 124 -6.66 -5.64 -7.92
C LEU A 124 -5.36 -5.01 -8.44
N PHE A 125 -4.85 -5.50 -9.57
CA PHE A 125 -3.65 -4.94 -10.18
C PHE A 125 -3.85 -3.48 -10.62
N ALA A 126 -4.99 -3.14 -11.25
CA ALA A 126 -5.31 -1.77 -11.64
C ALA A 126 -5.38 -0.82 -10.44
N ILE A 127 -5.90 -1.29 -9.32
CA ILE A 127 -5.97 -0.53 -8.07
C ILE A 127 -4.56 -0.25 -7.51
N LEU A 128 -3.67 -1.25 -7.48
CA LEU A 128 -2.29 -1.06 -7.05
C LEU A 128 -1.52 -0.13 -8.00
N PHE A 129 -1.77 -0.23 -9.30
CA PHE A 129 -1.22 0.68 -10.29
C PHE A 129 -1.71 2.12 -10.10
N LEU A 130 -3.01 2.30 -9.80
CA LEU A 130 -3.57 3.61 -9.47
C LEU A 130 -2.90 4.22 -8.23
N LEU A 131 -2.61 3.42 -7.20
CA LEU A 131 -1.88 3.88 -6.01
C LEU A 131 -0.48 4.39 -6.38
N VAL A 132 0.25 3.71 -7.27
CA VAL A 132 1.54 4.20 -7.80
C VAL A 132 1.38 5.55 -8.49
N CYS A 133 0.36 5.69 -9.35
CA CYS A 133 0.08 6.94 -10.05
C CYS A 133 -0.27 8.08 -9.08
N MET A 134 -1.04 7.81 -8.02
CA MET A 134 -1.38 8.79 -6.99
C MET A 134 -0.14 9.27 -6.23
N LEU A 135 0.72 8.36 -5.75
CA LEU A 135 1.93 8.71 -5.02
C LEU A 135 2.94 9.47 -5.89
N TYR A 136 3.07 9.10 -7.16
CA TYR A 136 3.91 9.83 -8.12
C TYR A 136 3.37 11.23 -8.37
N SER A 137 2.07 11.35 -8.68
CA SER A 137 1.41 12.64 -8.95
C SER A 137 1.48 13.58 -7.76
N TYR A 138 1.30 13.04 -6.54
CA TYR A 138 1.52 13.78 -5.31
C TYR A 138 2.91 14.39 -5.26
N SER A 139 3.95 13.55 -5.44
CA SER A 139 5.34 13.97 -5.32
C SER A 139 5.75 14.97 -6.38
N ALA A 140 5.30 14.79 -7.64
CA ALA A 140 5.68 15.62 -8.77
C ALA A 140 4.93 16.96 -8.86
N TYR A 141 3.61 16.96 -8.54
CA TYR A 141 2.74 18.09 -8.87
C TYR A 141 1.94 18.64 -7.69
N TYR A 142 1.35 17.78 -6.85
CA TYR A 142 0.31 18.21 -5.90
C TYR A 142 0.84 18.56 -4.52
N LYS A 143 2.04 18.18 -4.18
CA LYS A 143 2.67 18.45 -2.89
C LYS A 143 2.72 19.95 -2.52
N LYS A 144 2.87 20.83 -3.50
CA LYS A 144 2.87 22.29 -3.28
C LYS A 144 1.47 22.88 -3.04
N LYS A 145 0.41 22.09 -3.28
CA LYS A 145 -0.98 22.50 -3.08
C LYS A 145 -1.48 21.95 -1.76
N LEU A 146 -1.57 22.80 -0.74
CA LEU A 146 -1.84 22.41 0.65
C LEU A 146 -3.04 21.46 0.80
N ILE A 147 -4.18 21.78 0.21
CA ILE A 147 -5.42 20.98 0.32
C ILE A 147 -5.32 19.70 -0.50
N VAL A 148 -4.94 19.80 -1.77
CA VAL A 148 -4.92 18.66 -2.69
C VAL A 148 -3.81 17.68 -2.29
N GLY A 149 -2.65 18.17 -1.87
CA GLY A 149 -1.55 17.33 -1.40
C GLY A 149 -1.94 16.50 -0.18
N ASN A 150 -2.48 17.13 0.85
CA ASN A 150 -2.94 16.43 2.06
C ASN A 150 -4.04 15.43 1.72
N LEU A 151 -5.00 15.79 0.87
CA LEU A 151 -6.07 14.89 0.46
C LEU A 151 -5.53 13.61 -0.22
N ILE A 152 -4.56 13.73 -1.12
CA ILE A 152 -3.97 12.55 -1.79
C ILE A 152 -3.27 11.63 -0.79
N VAL A 153 -2.53 12.20 0.18
CA VAL A 153 -1.88 11.40 1.23
C VAL A 153 -2.92 10.72 2.10
N SER A 154 -3.94 11.45 2.59
CA SER A 154 -5.02 10.90 3.42
C SER A 154 -5.77 9.78 2.71
N VAL A 155 -6.12 9.96 1.42
CA VAL A 155 -6.75 8.92 0.60
C VAL A 155 -5.83 7.71 0.45
N SER A 156 -4.53 7.91 0.21
CA SER A 156 -3.58 6.79 0.04
C SER A 156 -3.43 5.96 1.31
N VAL A 157 -3.40 6.60 2.49
CA VAL A 157 -3.32 5.90 3.78
C VAL A 157 -4.63 5.19 4.10
N ALA A 158 -5.77 5.85 3.93
CA ALA A 158 -7.09 5.26 4.10
C ALA A 158 -7.27 4.03 3.20
N PHE A 159 -6.80 4.15 1.96
CA PHE A 159 -6.85 3.06 1.00
C PHE A 159 -6.03 1.84 1.43
N ALA A 160 -4.85 2.04 2.01
CA ALA A 160 -4.02 0.95 2.53
C ALA A 160 -4.73 0.15 3.64
N VAL A 161 -5.55 0.82 4.48
CA VAL A 161 -6.37 0.17 5.51
C VAL A 161 -7.57 -0.57 4.90
N PHE A 162 -8.16 -0.02 3.84
CA PHE A 162 -9.30 -0.63 3.15
C PHE A 162 -8.92 -1.81 2.25
N LEU A 163 -7.67 -1.87 1.80
CA LEU A 163 -7.17 -2.84 0.83
C LEU A 163 -7.39 -4.31 1.23
N PRO A 164 -7.22 -4.75 2.50
CA PRO A 164 -7.51 -6.13 2.90
C PRO A 164 -8.98 -6.54 2.65
N TRP A 165 -9.93 -5.64 2.91
CA TRP A 165 -11.35 -5.90 2.64
C TRP A 165 -11.65 -6.02 1.16
N LEU A 166 -11.04 -5.14 0.37
CA LEU A 166 -11.18 -5.17 -1.08
C LEU A 166 -10.57 -6.45 -1.68
N PHE A 167 -9.44 -6.89 -1.15
CA PHE A 167 -8.80 -8.15 -1.51
C PHE A 167 -9.73 -9.34 -1.27
N GLU A 168 -10.41 -9.38 -0.11
CA GLU A 168 -11.34 -10.43 0.25
C GLU A 168 -12.56 -10.47 -0.67
N ILE A 169 -13.19 -9.33 -0.96
CA ILE A 169 -14.36 -9.29 -1.85
C ILE A 169 -13.98 -9.72 -3.28
N LEU A 170 -12.82 -9.35 -3.77
CA LEU A 170 -12.33 -9.77 -5.08
C LEU A 170 -12.10 -11.28 -5.14
N TYR A 171 -11.54 -11.86 -4.08
CA TYR A 171 -11.37 -13.30 -3.96
C TYR A 171 -12.73 -14.03 -3.94
N LEU A 172 -13.65 -13.62 -3.07
CA LEU A 172 -14.97 -14.25 -2.93
C LEU A 172 -15.82 -14.11 -4.20
N SER A 173 -15.62 -13.04 -4.95
CA SER A 173 -16.35 -12.80 -6.20
C SER A 173 -16.09 -13.84 -7.31
N ASN A 174 -15.09 -14.71 -7.16
CA ASN A 174 -14.81 -15.79 -8.11
C ASN A 174 -15.70 -17.02 -7.91
N ASN A 175 -16.23 -17.21 -6.69
CA ASN A 175 -17.10 -18.33 -6.37
C ASN A 175 -18.41 -17.80 -5.80
N THR A 176 -19.43 -17.75 -6.67
CA THR A 176 -20.75 -17.21 -6.32
C THR A 176 -21.43 -17.98 -5.20
N LEU A 177 -21.19 -19.30 -5.07
CA LEU A 177 -21.75 -20.10 -3.97
C LEU A 177 -21.14 -19.72 -2.64
N ILE A 178 -19.80 -19.55 -2.57
CA ILE A 178 -19.11 -19.12 -1.36
C ILE A 178 -19.50 -17.67 -1.04
N LEU A 179 -19.53 -16.79 -2.02
CA LEU A 179 -19.95 -15.40 -1.85
C LEU A 179 -21.36 -15.31 -1.26
N TYR A 180 -22.28 -16.14 -1.76
CA TYR A 180 -23.64 -16.20 -1.22
C TYR A 180 -23.66 -16.68 0.24
N ALA A 181 -22.87 -17.71 0.57
CA ALA A 181 -22.82 -18.29 1.91
C ALA A 181 -22.18 -17.36 2.97
N VAL A 182 -21.23 -16.49 2.56
CA VAL A 182 -20.50 -15.59 3.50
C VAL A 182 -20.78 -14.11 3.24
N GLY A 183 -21.67 -13.77 2.32
CA GLY A 183 -21.96 -12.40 1.92
C GLY A 183 -22.45 -11.52 3.06
N ASP A 184 -23.30 -12.06 3.93
CA ASP A 184 -23.75 -11.35 5.14
C ASP A 184 -22.58 -11.03 6.08
N THR A 185 -21.65 -11.96 6.24
CA THR A 185 -20.43 -11.74 7.04
C THR A 185 -19.57 -10.64 6.40
N LEU A 186 -19.43 -10.63 5.09
CA LEU A 186 -18.70 -9.59 4.36
C LEU A 186 -19.33 -8.20 4.60
N MET A 187 -20.66 -8.11 4.53
CA MET A 187 -21.39 -6.88 4.82
C MET A 187 -21.28 -6.45 6.28
N LEU A 188 -21.26 -7.39 7.21
CA LEU A 188 -21.06 -7.10 8.64
C LEU A 188 -19.65 -6.58 8.95
N THR A 189 -18.62 -6.99 8.19
CA THR A 189 -17.24 -6.49 8.38
C THR A 189 -17.03 -5.08 7.84
N LEU A 190 -17.79 -4.68 6.82
CA LEU A 190 -17.63 -3.40 6.13
C LEU A 190 -17.69 -2.17 7.06
N PRO A 191 -18.67 -2.02 7.98
CA PRO A 191 -18.71 -0.87 8.87
C PRO A 191 -17.45 -0.73 9.75
N TYR A 192 -16.94 -1.83 10.25
CA TYR A 192 -15.72 -1.81 11.07
C TYR A 192 -14.50 -1.38 10.26
N VAL A 193 -14.32 -1.93 9.05
CA VAL A 193 -13.22 -1.53 8.15
C VAL A 193 -13.37 -0.07 7.75
N LEU A 194 -14.59 0.41 7.47
CA LEU A 194 -14.84 1.81 7.14
C LEU A 194 -14.52 2.76 8.30
N ILE A 195 -14.84 2.40 9.55
CA ILE A 195 -14.46 3.20 10.71
C ILE A 195 -12.94 3.38 10.78
N TYR A 196 -12.16 2.28 10.64
CA TYR A 196 -10.70 2.37 10.63
C TYR A 196 -10.17 3.14 9.41
N THR A 197 -10.79 2.98 8.25
CA THR A 197 -10.44 3.70 7.02
C THR A 197 -10.66 5.21 7.15
N ILE A 198 -11.82 5.61 7.69
CA ILE A 198 -12.17 7.01 7.97
C ILE A 198 -11.22 7.60 9.03
N PHE A 199 -10.96 6.85 10.10
CA PHE A 199 -10.00 7.28 11.11
C PHE A 199 -8.61 7.50 10.51
N ALA A 200 -8.11 6.56 9.72
CA ALA A 200 -6.83 6.67 9.04
C ALA A 200 -6.77 7.88 8.08
N PHE A 201 -7.89 8.18 7.41
CA PHE A 201 -8.02 9.36 6.54
C PHE A 201 -7.85 10.67 7.31
N PHE A 202 -8.46 10.80 8.48
CA PHE A 202 -8.41 12.04 9.27
C PHE A 202 -7.14 12.18 10.13
N MET A 203 -6.36 11.12 10.33
CA MET A 203 -5.11 11.15 11.11
C MET A 203 -3.89 11.58 10.28
N THR A 204 -4.04 11.78 8.98
CA THR A 204 -2.99 12.24 8.06
C THR A 204 -3.21 13.68 7.64
#